data_1c316679f518c7db45778ef80d16a895
#
_entry.id   1c316679f518c7db45778ef80d16a895
#
_cell.length_a   1.000
_cell.length_b   1.000
_cell.length_c   1.000
_cell.angle_alpha   90.00
_cell.angle_beta   90.00
_cell.angle_gamma   90.00
#
_symmetry.space_group_name_H-M   'P 1'
#
loop_
_entity.id
_entity.type
_entity.pdbx_description
1 polymer ?
#
loop_
_entity_poly.entity_id
_entity_poly.type
_entity_poly.pdbx_seq_one_letter_code
_entity_poly.pdbx_strand_id
1 'polypeptide(L)'
;MMRDSYVNRQQNPPVLESMEIVVALVLMAVCWFAWYVARERFFFTNRQIAELACYLALGGLAIVGSSILIATARSRREKLWPHPPMVISRKRDEQFTAEAWKEDSVVLGYDIHGKPWYWPDRVRVMQGIVLGMTGSGKTTLLKNIITQDMARVVGTPKDPHRLPMVIFDGKGDLEFFYDLLPHVHRAGRLHQLRVLNPARPDISVRYNPFYCSDEDYMSVVNMVFGSFNLHDEFFAKHQLNYLADIVRVLVHTGQKFNFYDVLVMAIDEQVLREQVEKARHRLEHDPSIPVQRRLNFEMSVKNLYQSFGDRERVPKIQGLVNECMTFLDDELSVITGLYEELLSLDEVIEQELILFVTLNVNKNTEPVRALGKMLLQNLQLVVGKRYESEEQRRRTNRPMFSVVLDEFAPFGYRNFAQILQTARGTHTAFLFSMQSLPQLMQVGRGFKEDVTSAPNTTLTLRTRDEETARYFLRASAEHTVTRRNVSMHRQRLFGYEKYEATDRATESEDRETRALDEHIKNLPKGQLEILMTDDTRGTLHQLLHVRPPQDVRIPNFEPELYARTRQSREQSTGANLRFKTPELAATKRFARRG
;
A
#
# COMPACT_ATOMS: atom_id res chain seq x y z
N MET A 1 6.43 0.52 -44.06
CA MET A 1 7.89 0.49 -43.94
C MET A 1 8.25 0.52 -42.48
N MET A 2 7.82 -0.49 -41.70
CA MET A 2 8.16 -0.72 -40.29
C MET A 2 7.99 -2.24 -40.03
N ARG A 3 8.86 -2.99 -40.64
CA ARG A 3 9.00 -4.42 -40.40
C ARG A 3 10.47 -4.69 -40.62
N ASP A 4 11.30 -4.69 -39.61
CA ASP A 4 12.64 -5.32 -39.68
C ASP A 4 13.59 -4.92 -38.54
N SER A 5 13.06 -4.58 -37.33
CA SER A 5 13.92 -4.43 -36.14
C SER A 5 13.88 -5.64 -35.17
N TYR A 6 13.24 -6.74 -35.59
CA TYR A 6 13.21 -7.99 -34.81
C TYR A 6 14.24 -9.02 -35.29
N VAL A 7 15.28 -8.58 -35.96
CA VAL A 7 16.27 -9.49 -36.51
C VAL A 7 17.45 -9.62 -35.54
N ASN A 8 17.56 -10.85 -35.05
CA ASN A 8 18.78 -11.48 -34.52
C ASN A 8 19.37 -10.96 -33.20
N ARG A 9 18.69 -11.25 -32.07
CA ARG A 9 19.43 -11.79 -30.95
C ARG A 9 19.85 -13.23 -31.32
N GLN A 10 20.92 -13.39 -32.07
CA GLN A 10 21.63 -14.65 -32.09
C GLN A 10 22.25 -14.79 -30.70
N GLN A 11 21.51 -15.43 -29.81
CA GLN A 11 22.09 -16.07 -28.65
C GLN A 11 23.11 -17.07 -29.19
N ASN A 12 24.31 -17.06 -28.63
CA ASN A 12 25.18 -18.21 -28.69
C ASN A 12 24.32 -19.44 -28.44
N PRO A 13 24.47 -20.53 -29.22
CA PRO A 13 23.79 -21.77 -28.88
C PRO A 13 24.08 -22.01 -27.39
N PRO A 14 23.05 -22.33 -26.60
CA PRO A 14 23.26 -22.46 -25.16
C PRO A 14 24.39 -23.47 -24.96
N VAL A 15 25.36 -23.12 -24.12
CA VAL A 15 26.46 -24.03 -23.72
C VAL A 15 25.89 -25.38 -23.24
N LEU A 16 24.63 -25.41 -22.85
CA LEU A 16 23.84 -26.60 -22.58
C LEU A 16 23.70 -27.58 -23.76
N GLU A 17 23.57 -27.11 -25.02
CA GLU A 17 23.45 -28.04 -26.16
C GLU A 17 24.74 -28.84 -26.34
N SER A 18 25.90 -28.24 -26.13
CA SER A 18 27.18 -28.94 -26.17
C SER A 18 27.36 -29.86 -24.95
N MET A 19 26.91 -29.45 -23.77
CA MET A 19 26.98 -30.28 -22.56
C MET A 19 26.02 -31.50 -22.62
N GLU A 20 24.83 -31.35 -23.16
CA GLU A 20 23.86 -32.45 -23.30
C GLU A 20 24.34 -33.49 -24.30
N ILE A 21 24.96 -33.07 -25.38
CA ILE A 21 25.61 -33.99 -26.33
C ILE A 21 26.80 -34.70 -25.65
N VAL A 22 27.61 -34.01 -24.88
CA VAL A 22 28.72 -34.59 -24.13
C VAL A 22 28.20 -35.57 -23.07
N VAL A 23 27.13 -35.24 -22.33
CA VAL A 23 26.50 -36.16 -21.36
C VAL A 23 25.94 -37.39 -22.04
N ALA A 24 25.29 -37.25 -23.20
CA ALA A 24 24.80 -38.38 -23.98
C ALA A 24 25.93 -39.30 -24.47
N LEU A 25 27.03 -38.71 -24.94
CA LEU A 25 28.22 -39.45 -25.36
C LEU A 25 28.90 -40.14 -24.17
N VAL A 26 29.01 -39.48 -23.03
CA VAL A 26 29.55 -40.08 -21.78
C VAL A 26 28.67 -41.23 -21.32
N LEU A 27 27.34 -41.10 -21.32
CA LEU A 27 26.41 -42.16 -20.95
C LEU A 27 26.52 -43.34 -21.90
N MET A 28 26.62 -43.11 -23.22
CA MET A 28 26.85 -44.18 -24.19
C MET A 28 28.19 -44.88 -23.94
N ALA A 29 29.25 -44.14 -23.68
CA ALA A 29 30.56 -44.70 -23.32
C ALA A 29 30.53 -45.53 -22.04
N VAL A 30 29.82 -45.04 -21.00
CA VAL A 30 29.63 -45.77 -19.74
C VAL A 30 28.80 -47.02 -19.95
N CYS A 31 27.74 -46.98 -20.74
CA CYS A 31 26.92 -48.16 -21.10
C CYS A 31 27.73 -49.19 -21.90
N TRP A 32 28.54 -48.72 -22.86
CA TRP A 32 29.43 -49.59 -23.63
C TRP A 32 30.52 -50.20 -22.75
N PHE A 33 31.12 -49.42 -21.87
CA PHE A 33 32.12 -49.92 -20.93
C PHE A 33 31.54 -50.91 -19.93
N ALA A 34 30.35 -50.64 -19.38
CA ALA A 34 29.63 -51.55 -18.50
C ALA A 34 29.29 -52.88 -19.23
N TRP A 35 28.86 -52.78 -20.51
CA TRP A 35 28.65 -53.97 -21.34
C TRP A 35 29.95 -54.76 -21.58
N TYR A 36 31.08 -54.07 -21.85
CA TYR A 36 32.39 -54.67 -22.06
C TYR A 36 32.87 -55.42 -20.79
N VAL A 37 32.81 -54.78 -19.63
CA VAL A 37 33.18 -55.35 -18.35
C VAL A 37 32.28 -56.54 -17.93
N ALA A 38 30.98 -56.41 -18.19
CA ALA A 38 30.03 -57.48 -17.88
C ALA A 38 30.26 -58.71 -18.76
N ARG A 39 30.63 -58.53 -20.04
CA ARG A 39 30.97 -59.59 -20.96
C ARG A 39 32.20 -60.40 -20.53
N GLU A 40 33.21 -59.71 -19.97
CA GLU A 40 34.49 -60.35 -19.61
C GLU A 40 34.47 -61.02 -18.23
N ARG A 41 33.62 -60.54 -17.28
CA ARG A 41 33.69 -60.96 -15.88
C ARG A 41 32.49 -61.71 -15.33
N PHE A 42 31.32 -61.72 -16.01
CA PHE A 42 30.13 -62.38 -15.52
C PHE A 42 29.64 -63.44 -16.48
N PHE A 43 29.21 -64.61 -15.95
CA PHE A 43 28.65 -65.75 -16.69
C PHE A 43 27.23 -65.47 -17.25
N PHE A 44 26.97 -64.27 -17.78
CA PHE A 44 25.71 -63.98 -18.48
C PHE A 44 25.78 -64.43 -19.94
N THR A 45 24.68 -64.97 -20.44
CA THR A 45 24.55 -65.28 -21.87
C THR A 45 24.63 -63.95 -22.67
N ASN A 46 25.27 -63.96 -23.83
CA ASN A 46 25.41 -62.76 -24.69
C ASN A 46 24.07 -62.06 -24.95
N ARG A 47 22.97 -62.78 -24.93
CA ARG A 47 21.61 -62.25 -25.10
C ARG A 47 21.16 -61.42 -23.90
N GLN A 48 21.38 -61.87 -22.69
CA GLN A 48 21.01 -61.15 -21.47
C GLN A 48 21.83 -59.86 -21.31
N ILE A 49 23.11 -59.90 -21.67
CA ILE A 49 23.98 -58.71 -21.65
C ILE A 49 23.49 -57.68 -22.71
N ALA A 50 23.12 -58.15 -23.92
CA ALA A 50 22.60 -57.27 -24.97
C ALA A 50 21.25 -56.64 -24.57
N GLU A 51 20.36 -57.40 -23.93
CA GLU A 51 19.07 -56.91 -23.43
C GLU A 51 19.30 -55.85 -22.32
N LEU A 52 20.17 -56.10 -21.36
CA LEU A 52 20.49 -55.13 -20.31
C LEU A 52 21.10 -53.84 -20.87
N ALA A 53 22.04 -53.96 -21.84
CA ALA A 53 22.64 -52.82 -22.49
C ALA A 53 21.62 -51.99 -23.28
N CYS A 54 20.66 -52.66 -23.95
CA CYS A 54 19.55 -51.98 -24.61
C CYS A 54 18.63 -51.22 -23.63
N TYR A 55 18.29 -51.81 -22.50
CA TYR A 55 17.46 -51.14 -21.51
C TYR A 55 18.16 -49.92 -20.90
N LEU A 56 19.47 -50.00 -20.58
CA LEU A 56 20.27 -48.89 -20.10
C LEU A 56 20.40 -47.77 -21.16
N ALA A 57 20.62 -48.13 -22.42
CA ALA A 57 20.68 -47.18 -23.51
C ALA A 57 19.33 -46.48 -23.76
N LEU A 58 18.23 -47.20 -23.73
CA LEU A 58 16.88 -46.65 -23.85
C LEU A 58 16.53 -45.75 -22.67
N GLY A 59 16.89 -46.14 -21.45
CA GLY A 59 16.73 -45.30 -20.24
C GLY A 59 17.54 -44.01 -20.36
N GLY A 60 18.79 -44.11 -20.78
CA GLY A 60 19.66 -42.93 -21.01
C GLY A 60 19.11 -41.96 -22.07
N LEU A 61 18.64 -42.52 -23.22
CA LEU A 61 18.01 -41.74 -24.28
C LEU A 61 16.71 -41.08 -23.83
N ALA A 62 15.90 -41.74 -22.98
CA ALA A 62 14.69 -41.17 -22.45
C ALA A 62 14.98 -40.00 -21.50
N ILE A 63 16.01 -40.11 -20.66
CA ILE A 63 16.45 -39.03 -19.76
C ILE A 63 16.95 -37.84 -20.56
N VAL A 64 17.87 -38.06 -21.50
CA VAL A 64 18.43 -37.01 -22.35
C VAL A 64 17.32 -36.35 -23.20
N GLY A 65 16.47 -37.14 -23.83
CA GLY A 65 15.35 -36.64 -24.63
C GLY A 65 14.39 -35.78 -23.76
N SER A 66 14.07 -36.24 -22.57
CA SER A 66 13.25 -35.48 -21.62
C SER A 66 13.93 -34.14 -21.21
N SER A 67 15.23 -34.17 -20.92
CA SER A 67 16.02 -32.97 -20.58
C SER A 67 16.04 -31.96 -21.73
N ILE A 68 16.26 -32.42 -22.97
CA ILE A 68 16.22 -31.56 -24.17
C ILE A 68 14.83 -30.96 -24.37
N LEU A 69 13.77 -31.78 -24.23
CA LEU A 69 12.39 -31.28 -24.33
C LEU A 69 12.07 -30.23 -23.29
N ILE A 70 12.51 -30.43 -22.04
CA ILE A 70 12.33 -29.46 -20.95
C ILE A 70 13.13 -28.17 -21.24
N ALA A 71 14.39 -28.29 -21.67
CA ALA A 71 15.23 -27.15 -21.98
C ALA A 71 14.67 -26.35 -23.18
N THR A 72 14.24 -27.00 -24.23
CA THR A 72 13.61 -26.34 -25.39
C THR A 72 12.27 -25.71 -25.06
N ALA A 73 11.46 -26.36 -24.22
CA ALA A 73 10.21 -25.78 -23.73
C ALA A 73 10.45 -24.53 -22.88
N ARG A 74 11.46 -24.55 -21.99
CA ARG A 74 11.89 -23.40 -21.19
C ARG A 74 12.37 -22.25 -22.09
N SER A 75 13.29 -22.51 -23.01
CA SER A 75 13.81 -21.51 -23.94
C SER A 75 12.72 -20.90 -24.83
N ARG A 76 11.77 -21.71 -25.30
CA ARG A 76 10.61 -21.20 -26.05
C ARG A 76 9.73 -20.29 -25.17
N ARG A 77 9.52 -20.65 -23.92
CA ARG A 77 8.71 -19.87 -22.99
C ARG A 77 9.36 -18.51 -22.68
N GLU A 78 10.68 -18.47 -22.51
CA GLU A 78 11.44 -17.22 -22.30
C GLU A 78 11.37 -16.26 -23.50
N LYS A 79 11.26 -16.82 -24.73
CA LYS A 79 11.15 -16.04 -25.97
C LYS A 79 9.72 -15.57 -26.29
N LEU A 80 8.72 -16.13 -25.62
CA LEU A 80 7.33 -15.75 -25.84
C LEU A 80 7.03 -14.41 -25.16
N TRP A 81 6.57 -13.44 -25.92
CA TRP A 81 6.04 -12.19 -25.40
C TRP A 81 4.71 -11.87 -26.09
N PRO A 82 3.63 -11.58 -25.36
CA PRO A 82 3.51 -11.61 -23.89
C PRO A 82 3.57 -13.05 -23.32
N HIS A 83 4.09 -13.19 -22.09
CA HIS A 83 4.16 -14.50 -21.45
C HIS A 83 2.76 -15.06 -21.17
N PRO A 84 2.55 -16.36 -21.38
CA PRO A 84 1.27 -16.99 -21.11
C PRO A 84 0.94 -16.97 -19.60
N PRO A 85 -0.35 -16.97 -19.21
CA PRO A 85 -0.75 -17.03 -17.82
C PRO A 85 -0.11 -18.22 -17.08
N MET A 86 0.33 -17.98 -15.83
CA MET A 86 0.87 -19.03 -14.98
C MET A 86 -0.25 -19.68 -14.17
N VAL A 87 -0.33 -21.00 -14.23
CA VAL A 87 -1.26 -21.78 -13.42
C VAL A 87 -0.46 -22.65 -12.45
N ILE A 88 -0.64 -22.42 -11.17
CA ILE A 88 -0.03 -23.21 -10.09
C ILE A 88 -1.12 -24.05 -9.43
N SER A 89 -0.84 -25.34 -9.16
CA SER A 89 -1.79 -26.18 -8.44
C SER A 89 -1.99 -25.68 -7.01
N ARG A 90 -3.21 -25.78 -6.49
CA ARG A 90 -3.58 -25.33 -5.14
C ARG A 90 -2.66 -25.92 -4.06
N LYS A 91 -2.36 -27.21 -4.13
CA LYS A 91 -1.47 -27.89 -3.17
C LYS A 91 -0.08 -27.26 -3.14
N ARG A 92 0.48 -26.92 -4.30
CA ARG A 92 1.80 -26.31 -4.41
C ARG A 92 1.78 -24.87 -3.94
N ASP A 93 0.72 -24.13 -4.22
CA ASP A 93 0.50 -22.77 -3.72
C ASP A 93 0.43 -22.72 -2.18
N GLU A 94 -0.29 -23.67 -1.56
CA GLU A 94 -0.37 -23.82 -0.11
C GLU A 94 0.99 -24.16 0.51
N GLN A 95 1.80 -25.00 -0.12
CA GLN A 95 3.17 -25.28 0.32
C GLN A 95 4.05 -24.02 0.31
N PHE A 96 4.05 -23.29 -0.81
CA PHE A 96 4.81 -22.04 -0.91
C PHE A 96 4.36 -20.99 0.10
N THR A 97 3.07 -20.92 0.37
CA THR A 97 2.52 -20.02 1.40
C THR A 97 3.02 -20.43 2.79
N ALA A 98 3.00 -21.72 3.10
CA ALA A 98 3.49 -22.22 4.40
C ALA A 98 5.01 -22.01 4.57
N GLU A 99 5.79 -22.15 3.50
CA GLU A 99 7.22 -21.84 3.50
C GLU A 99 7.46 -20.33 3.73
N ALA A 100 6.73 -19.46 3.01
CA ALA A 100 6.82 -18.01 3.16
C ALA A 100 6.53 -17.58 4.62
N TRP A 101 5.48 -18.12 5.22
CA TRP A 101 5.07 -17.75 6.58
C TRP A 101 6.08 -18.15 7.65
N LYS A 102 6.84 -19.23 7.45
CA LYS A 102 7.94 -19.62 8.35
C LYS A 102 9.10 -18.64 8.36
N GLU A 103 9.24 -17.87 7.28
CA GLU A 103 10.28 -16.87 7.09
C GLU A 103 9.74 -15.43 7.19
N ASP A 104 8.61 -15.22 7.87
CA ASP A 104 7.94 -13.93 8.00
C ASP A 104 7.80 -13.21 6.64
N SER A 105 7.30 -13.93 5.66
CA SER A 105 7.19 -13.46 4.28
C SER A 105 5.79 -13.68 3.73
N VAL A 106 5.45 -13.00 2.64
CA VAL A 106 4.26 -13.27 1.81
C VAL A 106 4.67 -13.66 0.39
N VAL A 107 3.84 -14.46 -0.28
CA VAL A 107 4.03 -14.83 -1.69
C VAL A 107 3.39 -13.75 -2.56
N LEU A 108 4.18 -12.97 -3.30
CA LEU A 108 3.66 -11.96 -4.24
C LEU A 108 3.12 -12.60 -5.53
N GLY A 109 3.84 -13.57 -6.04
CA GLY A 109 3.54 -14.19 -7.31
C GLY A 109 4.57 -15.23 -7.69
N TYR A 110 4.59 -15.58 -8.97
CA TYR A 110 5.45 -16.61 -9.53
C TYR A 110 6.21 -16.07 -10.73
N ASP A 111 7.47 -16.47 -10.88
CA ASP A 111 8.22 -16.16 -12.08
C ASP A 111 7.69 -16.98 -13.30
N ILE A 112 8.28 -16.76 -14.47
CA ILE A 112 7.92 -17.46 -15.71
C ILE A 112 8.10 -18.99 -15.65
N HIS A 113 8.84 -19.49 -14.66
CA HIS A 113 9.09 -20.91 -14.43
C HIS A 113 8.19 -21.50 -13.33
N GLY A 114 7.35 -20.67 -12.67
CA GLY A 114 6.50 -21.09 -11.56
C GLY A 114 7.21 -21.17 -10.22
N LYS A 115 8.37 -20.52 -10.09
CA LYS A 115 9.06 -20.36 -8.81
C LYS A 115 8.41 -19.21 -8.04
N PRO A 116 8.11 -19.37 -6.72
CA PRO A 116 7.50 -18.33 -5.92
C PRO A 116 8.47 -17.18 -5.67
N TRP A 117 7.92 -15.97 -5.61
CA TRP A 117 8.63 -14.79 -5.15
C TRP A 117 8.15 -14.39 -3.77
N TYR A 118 9.05 -14.46 -2.80
CA TYR A 118 8.78 -14.12 -1.41
C TYR A 118 9.11 -12.66 -1.14
N TRP A 119 8.24 -11.98 -0.40
CA TRP A 119 8.44 -10.61 0.05
C TRP A 119 8.51 -10.58 1.59
N PRO A 120 9.74 -10.56 2.16
CA PRO A 120 9.95 -10.65 3.60
C PRO A 120 9.52 -9.38 4.32
N ASP A 121 9.01 -9.51 5.55
CA ASP A 121 8.59 -8.38 6.37
C ASP A 121 9.73 -7.38 6.63
N ARG A 122 10.97 -7.87 6.79
CA ARG A 122 12.16 -7.03 6.91
C ARG A 122 12.39 -6.09 5.72
N VAL A 123 11.91 -6.47 4.52
CA VAL A 123 11.95 -5.63 3.32
C VAL A 123 10.67 -4.80 3.21
N ARG A 124 9.52 -5.34 3.61
CA ARG A 124 8.23 -4.64 3.59
C ARG A 124 8.25 -3.38 4.45
N VAL A 125 8.91 -3.41 5.62
CA VAL A 125 9.08 -2.23 6.49
C VAL A 125 9.96 -1.12 5.87
N MET A 126 10.64 -1.41 4.75
CA MET A 126 11.33 -0.41 3.93
C MET A 126 10.42 0.21 2.86
N GLN A 127 9.13 0.02 2.98
CA GLN A 127 8.03 0.57 2.17
C GLN A 127 7.94 0.00 0.76
N GLY A 128 6.72 0.03 0.22
CA GLY A 128 6.42 -0.43 -1.13
C GLY A 128 5.48 0.50 -1.87
N ILE A 129 5.70 0.64 -3.18
CA ILE A 129 4.83 1.39 -4.08
C ILE A 129 4.31 0.48 -5.19
N VAL A 130 3.00 0.57 -5.48
CA VAL A 130 2.35 -0.16 -6.57
C VAL A 130 1.87 0.81 -7.64
N LEU A 131 2.41 0.67 -8.83
CA LEU A 131 2.11 1.53 -9.97
C LEU A 131 1.35 0.74 -11.05
N GLY A 132 0.33 1.34 -11.66
CA GLY A 132 -0.36 0.71 -12.78
C GLY A 132 -1.74 1.28 -13.05
N MET A 133 -2.14 1.25 -14.30
CA MET A 133 -3.44 1.76 -14.74
C MET A 133 -4.62 0.96 -14.17
N THR A 134 -5.82 1.53 -14.25
CA THR A 134 -7.07 0.83 -13.90
C THR A 134 -7.21 -0.47 -14.71
N GLY A 135 -7.63 -1.54 -14.04
CA GLY A 135 -7.81 -2.86 -14.66
C GLY A 135 -6.52 -3.65 -14.91
N SER A 136 -5.34 -3.17 -14.50
CA SER A 136 -4.07 -3.89 -14.64
C SER A 136 -3.89 -5.06 -13.66
N GLY A 137 -4.67 -5.09 -12.55
CA GLY A 137 -4.58 -6.12 -11.51
C GLY A 137 -4.05 -5.63 -10.16
N LYS A 138 -3.94 -4.30 -9.94
CA LYS A 138 -3.52 -3.73 -8.64
C LYS A 138 -4.31 -4.28 -7.46
N THR A 139 -5.64 -4.19 -7.52
CA THR A 139 -6.51 -4.66 -6.44
C THR A 139 -6.35 -6.16 -6.18
N THR A 140 -6.11 -6.98 -7.21
CA THR A 140 -5.81 -8.42 -7.05
C THR A 140 -4.50 -8.64 -6.29
N LEU A 141 -3.46 -7.87 -6.61
CA LEU A 141 -2.18 -7.90 -5.90
C LEU A 141 -2.34 -7.50 -4.43
N LEU A 142 -3.05 -6.38 -4.17
CA LEU A 142 -3.31 -5.93 -2.80
C LEU A 142 -4.13 -6.95 -2.01
N LYS A 143 -5.20 -7.50 -2.58
CA LYS A 143 -6.00 -8.58 -1.96
C LYS A 143 -5.14 -9.79 -1.61
N ASN A 144 -4.23 -10.20 -2.50
CA ASN A 144 -3.32 -11.30 -2.23
C ASN A 144 -2.44 -11.04 -0.99
N ILE A 145 -1.86 -9.86 -0.85
CA ILE A 145 -1.02 -9.49 0.29
C ILE A 145 -1.86 -9.41 1.57
N ILE A 146 -2.98 -8.67 1.51
CA ILE A 146 -3.88 -8.44 2.64
C ILE A 146 -4.41 -9.78 3.20
N THR A 147 -4.86 -10.69 2.35
CA THR A 147 -5.43 -11.97 2.79
C THR A 147 -4.40 -12.89 3.44
N GLN A 148 -3.15 -12.84 3.01
CA GLN A 148 -2.06 -13.54 3.68
C GLN A 148 -1.75 -12.92 5.05
N ASP A 149 -1.66 -11.59 5.13
CA ASP A 149 -1.43 -10.88 6.39
C ASP A 149 -2.55 -11.11 7.41
N MET A 150 -3.81 -11.18 6.96
CA MET A 150 -4.95 -11.52 7.82
C MET A 150 -4.84 -12.91 8.43
N ALA A 151 -4.34 -13.87 7.65
CA ALA A 151 -4.36 -15.29 8.02
C ALA A 151 -3.15 -15.71 8.86
N ARG A 152 -1.97 -15.12 8.64
CA ARG A 152 -0.76 -15.57 9.31
C ARG A 152 -0.68 -15.15 10.78
N VAL A 153 -0.01 -16.02 11.55
CA VAL A 153 0.38 -15.79 12.93
C VAL A 153 1.90 -15.62 12.94
N VAL A 154 2.36 -14.60 13.60
CA VAL A 154 3.78 -14.28 13.77
C VAL A 154 4.18 -14.40 15.24
N GLY A 155 5.49 -14.35 15.52
CA GLY A 155 6.01 -14.52 16.87
C GLY A 155 6.32 -15.97 17.22
N THR A 156 6.37 -16.27 18.51
CA THR A 156 6.70 -17.62 19.00
C THR A 156 5.43 -18.39 19.36
N PRO A 157 5.47 -19.73 19.41
CA PRO A 157 4.31 -20.52 19.86
C PRO A 157 3.84 -20.19 21.30
N LYS A 158 4.71 -19.59 22.12
CA LYS A 158 4.39 -19.15 23.48
C LYS A 158 3.80 -17.73 23.53
N ASP A 159 4.08 -16.94 22.49
CA ASP A 159 3.65 -15.56 22.37
C ASP A 159 3.23 -15.31 20.91
N PRO A 160 2.06 -15.84 20.49
CA PRO A 160 1.57 -15.71 19.13
C PRO A 160 0.88 -14.36 18.94
N HIS A 161 1.20 -13.68 17.85
CA HIS A 161 0.63 -12.39 17.48
C HIS A 161 -0.06 -12.44 16.11
N ARG A 162 -1.04 -11.58 15.92
CA ARG A 162 -1.64 -11.27 14.63
C ARG A 162 -1.16 -9.91 14.14
N LEU A 163 -1.05 -9.73 12.84
CA LEU A 163 -0.64 -8.43 12.32
C LEU A 163 -1.77 -7.41 12.50
N PRO A 164 -1.53 -6.28 13.19
CA PRO A 164 -2.42 -5.13 13.10
C PRO A 164 -2.41 -4.57 11.68
N MET A 165 -3.57 -4.14 11.17
CA MET A 165 -3.70 -3.74 9.78
C MET A 165 -4.57 -2.49 9.63
N VAL A 166 -4.17 -1.61 8.73
CA VAL A 166 -5.03 -0.56 8.16
C VAL A 166 -5.12 -0.78 6.65
N ILE A 167 -6.33 -0.97 6.16
CA ILE A 167 -6.63 -1.12 4.74
C ILE A 167 -7.46 0.08 4.33
N PHE A 168 -6.90 0.90 3.45
CA PHE A 168 -7.51 2.14 3.00
C PHE A 168 -7.92 2.01 1.55
N ASP A 169 -9.22 2.07 1.29
CA ASP A 169 -9.79 2.07 -0.05
C ASP A 169 -10.27 3.48 -0.43
N GLY A 170 -9.54 4.12 -1.33
CA GLY A 170 -9.84 5.45 -1.83
C GLY A 170 -10.89 5.50 -2.94
N LYS A 171 -11.32 4.35 -3.45
CA LYS A 171 -12.38 4.27 -4.47
C LYS A 171 -13.78 4.24 -3.87
N GLY A 172 -13.88 3.84 -2.59
CA GLY A 172 -15.15 3.62 -1.93
C GLY A 172 -15.90 2.39 -2.50
N ASP A 173 -15.14 1.38 -2.92
CA ASP A 173 -15.68 0.17 -3.53
C ASP A 173 -16.06 -0.85 -2.46
N LEU A 174 -17.36 -0.98 -2.20
CA LEU A 174 -17.88 -1.98 -1.27
C LEU A 174 -17.56 -3.42 -1.70
N GLU A 175 -17.39 -3.68 -2.99
CA GLU A 175 -17.03 -5.00 -3.50
C GLU A 175 -15.66 -5.43 -2.96
N PHE A 176 -14.70 -4.49 -2.88
CA PHE A 176 -13.40 -4.77 -2.26
C PHE A 176 -13.52 -5.22 -0.80
N PHE A 177 -14.38 -4.55 -0.02
CA PHE A 177 -14.65 -4.94 1.36
C PHE A 177 -15.31 -6.33 1.45
N TYR A 178 -16.37 -6.57 0.67
CA TYR A 178 -17.10 -7.84 0.70
C TYR A 178 -16.25 -9.03 0.21
N ASP A 179 -15.32 -8.81 -0.70
CA ASP A 179 -14.37 -9.83 -1.14
C ASP A 179 -13.38 -10.22 -0.02
N LEU A 180 -13.00 -9.29 0.84
CA LEU A 180 -12.08 -9.55 1.96
C LEU A 180 -12.78 -10.17 3.17
N LEU A 181 -14.05 -9.91 3.37
CA LEU A 181 -14.79 -10.33 4.56
C LEU A 181 -14.79 -11.85 4.81
N PRO A 182 -14.95 -12.75 3.81
CA PRO A 182 -14.78 -14.19 3.97
C PRO A 182 -13.39 -14.59 4.49
N HIS A 183 -12.34 -13.88 4.09
CA HIS A 183 -10.98 -14.12 4.55
C HIS A 183 -10.79 -13.72 6.02
N VAL A 184 -11.37 -12.60 6.44
CA VAL A 184 -11.40 -12.19 7.86
C VAL A 184 -12.12 -13.23 8.72
N HIS A 185 -13.26 -13.75 8.23
CA HIS A 185 -14.00 -14.81 8.92
C HIS A 185 -13.19 -16.10 9.03
N ARG A 186 -12.59 -16.56 7.92
CA ARG A 186 -11.75 -17.76 7.88
C ARG A 186 -10.55 -17.65 8.84
N ALA A 187 -9.97 -16.45 8.97
CA ALA A 187 -8.90 -16.17 9.90
C ALA A 187 -9.34 -16.10 11.38
N GLY A 188 -10.66 -16.19 11.67
CA GLY A 188 -11.21 -16.06 13.01
C GLY A 188 -11.17 -14.64 13.56
N ARG A 189 -11.04 -13.61 12.73
CA ARG A 189 -10.75 -12.23 13.11
C ARG A 189 -11.93 -11.25 12.97
N LEU A 190 -13.17 -11.73 12.81
CA LEU A 190 -14.34 -10.86 12.69
C LEU A 190 -14.51 -9.92 13.90
N HIS A 191 -14.16 -10.40 15.09
CA HIS A 191 -14.22 -9.60 16.34
C HIS A 191 -13.17 -8.47 16.35
N GLN A 192 -12.07 -8.62 15.61
CA GLN A 192 -10.99 -7.64 15.46
C GLN A 192 -11.25 -6.66 14.31
N LEU A 193 -12.28 -6.89 13.48
CA LEU A 193 -12.56 -6.02 12.34
C LEU A 193 -13.26 -4.73 12.80
N ARG A 194 -12.76 -3.61 12.30
CA ARG A 194 -13.35 -2.27 12.42
C ARG A 194 -13.50 -1.69 11.02
N VAL A 195 -14.66 -1.10 10.74
CA VAL A 195 -14.95 -0.50 9.43
C VAL A 195 -15.22 0.99 9.63
N LEU A 196 -14.58 1.85 8.87
CA LEU A 196 -14.87 3.26 8.79
C LEU A 196 -15.40 3.56 7.38
N ASN A 197 -16.68 3.83 7.29
CA ASN A 197 -17.36 4.09 6.02
C ASN A 197 -18.48 5.12 6.20
N PRO A 198 -18.30 6.36 5.76
CA PRO A 198 -19.34 7.39 5.87
C PRO A 198 -20.64 7.04 5.14
N ALA A 199 -20.58 6.32 4.03
CA ALA A 199 -21.76 5.89 3.28
C ALA A 199 -22.55 4.75 3.95
N ARG A 200 -21.97 4.08 4.95
CA ARG A 200 -22.57 2.97 5.69
C ARG A 200 -22.36 3.15 7.20
N PRO A 201 -23.01 4.16 7.81
CA PRO A 201 -22.85 4.46 9.23
C PRO A 201 -23.31 3.33 10.15
N ASP A 202 -24.20 2.45 9.66
CA ASP A 202 -24.71 1.27 10.36
C ASP A 202 -23.61 0.26 10.73
N ILE A 203 -22.57 0.14 9.92
CA ILE A 203 -21.43 -0.74 10.18
C ILE A 203 -20.15 0.02 10.58
N SER A 204 -20.18 1.35 10.51
CA SER A 204 -19.02 2.18 10.72
C SER A 204 -18.68 2.37 12.19
N VAL A 205 -17.37 2.40 12.48
CA VAL A 205 -16.87 2.96 13.72
C VAL A 205 -16.94 4.48 13.67
N ARG A 206 -16.93 5.09 14.85
CA ARG A 206 -16.94 6.54 15.04
C ARG A 206 -15.51 7.04 15.11
N TYR A 207 -15.23 8.16 14.47
CA TYR A 207 -13.90 8.75 14.46
C TYR A 207 -14.02 10.27 14.62
N ASN A 208 -13.50 10.80 15.70
CA ASN A 208 -13.43 12.23 15.95
C ASN A 208 -11.96 12.69 15.84
N PRO A 209 -11.59 13.50 14.83
CA PRO A 209 -10.22 13.96 14.67
C PRO A 209 -9.68 14.78 15.86
N PHE A 210 -10.57 15.41 16.65
CA PHE A 210 -10.18 16.20 17.83
C PHE A 210 -10.01 15.35 19.09
N TYR A 211 -10.22 14.03 19.01
CA TYR A 211 -9.99 13.17 20.16
C TYR A 211 -8.49 13.02 20.43
N CYS A 212 -8.00 13.75 21.40
CA CYS A 212 -6.59 13.79 21.78
C CYS A 212 -6.42 14.07 23.28
N SER A 213 -5.21 13.84 23.79
CA SER A 213 -4.82 14.28 25.12
C SER A 213 -4.55 15.79 25.17
N ASP A 214 -4.56 16.36 26.38
CA ASP A 214 -4.23 17.76 26.62
C ASP A 214 -2.79 18.14 26.16
N GLU A 215 -1.93 17.13 25.95
CA GLU A 215 -0.53 17.32 25.54
C GLU A 215 -0.37 17.41 24.02
N ASP A 216 -1.25 16.72 23.28
CA ASP A 216 -1.13 16.52 21.83
C ASP A 216 -1.98 17.50 20.99
N TYR A 217 -2.76 18.39 21.62
CA TYR A 217 -3.76 19.19 20.90
C TYR A 217 -3.18 20.01 19.74
N MET A 218 -1.94 20.52 19.86
CA MET A 218 -1.32 21.27 18.75
C MET A 218 -1.00 20.39 17.56
N SER A 219 -0.61 19.14 17.78
CA SER A 219 -0.42 18.15 16.71
C SER A 219 -1.74 17.86 15.99
N VAL A 220 -2.82 17.77 16.77
CA VAL A 220 -4.18 17.57 16.23
C VAL A 220 -4.67 18.81 15.48
N VAL A 221 -4.44 20.01 15.98
CA VAL A 221 -4.76 21.26 15.27
C VAL A 221 -4.06 21.32 13.92
N ASN A 222 -2.76 21.02 13.88
CA ASN A 222 -1.98 21.01 12.65
C ASN A 222 -2.47 19.93 11.68
N MET A 223 -2.83 18.75 12.20
CA MET A 223 -3.40 17.66 11.42
C MET A 223 -4.74 18.05 10.78
N VAL A 224 -5.67 18.58 11.55
CA VAL A 224 -6.99 18.99 11.07
C VAL A 224 -6.85 20.11 10.05
N PHE A 225 -6.14 21.19 10.42
CA PHE A 225 -5.94 22.35 9.57
C PHE A 225 -5.19 22.02 8.28
N GLY A 226 -4.12 21.21 8.37
CA GLY A 226 -3.35 20.76 7.19
C GLY A 226 -4.10 19.83 6.26
N SER A 227 -5.26 19.31 6.69
CA SER A 227 -6.14 18.47 5.87
C SER A 227 -7.16 19.28 5.07
N PHE A 228 -7.44 20.50 5.48
CA PHE A 228 -8.37 21.40 4.80
C PHE A 228 -7.83 21.91 3.47
N ASN A 229 -8.74 22.21 2.55
CA ASN A 229 -8.39 22.79 1.25
C ASN A 229 -8.64 24.31 1.25
N LEU A 230 -7.79 25.04 1.93
CA LEU A 230 -7.92 26.50 2.05
C LEU A 230 -7.36 27.18 0.80
N HIS A 231 -8.22 27.88 0.06
CA HIS A 231 -7.84 28.57 -1.17
C HIS A 231 -7.05 29.87 -0.94
N ASP A 232 -7.21 30.48 0.25
CA ASP A 232 -6.58 31.76 0.58
C ASP A 232 -5.38 31.55 1.52
N GLU A 233 -4.18 31.47 0.93
CA GLU A 233 -2.93 31.34 1.69
C GLU A 233 -2.63 32.56 2.56
N PHE A 234 -3.17 33.75 2.23
CA PHE A 234 -2.93 34.96 3.00
C PHE A 234 -3.52 34.87 4.40
N PHE A 235 -4.74 34.34 4.52
CA PHE A 235 -5.38 34.16 5.82
C PHE A 235 -5.09 32.81 6.49
N ALA A 236 -4.44 31.87 5.81
CA ALA A 236 -4.22 30.52 6.32
C ALA A 236 -3.53 30.51 7.69
N LYS A 237 -2.49 31.33 7.89
CA LYS A 237 -1.79 31.41 9.19
C LYS A 237 -2.68 32.01 10.29
N HIS A 238 -3.53 32.98 9.95
CA HIS A 238 -4.48 33.57 10.89
C HIS A 238 -5.53 32.54 11.30
N GLN A 239 -6.07 31.80 10.35
CA GLN A 239 -7.07 30.75 10.57
C GLN A 239 -6.50 29.58 11.39
N LEU A 240 -5.25 29.17 11.14
CA LEU A 240 -4.55 28.16 11.95
C LEU A 240 -4.43 28.61 13.41
N ASN A 241 -3.97 29.84 13.65
CA ASN A 241 -3.82 30.36 15.00
C ASN A 241 -5.19 30.49 15.69
N TYR A 242 -6.20 30.91 14.96
CA TYR A 242 -7.58 31.02 15.47
C TYR A 242 -8.14 29.65 15.87
N LEU A 243 -7.96 28.63 15.04
CA LEU A 243 -8.32 27.25 15.37
C LEU A 243 -7.54 26.74 16.61
N ALA A 244 -6.23 27.03 16.68
CA ALA A 244 -5.41 26.64 17.80
C ALA A 244 -5.87 27.26 19.11
N ASP A 245 -6.26 28.55 19.10
CA ASP A 245 -6.77 29.24 20.28
C ASP A 245 -8.13 28.66 20.73
N ILE A 246 -9.04 28.36 19.80
CA ILE A 246 -10.33 27.71 20.10
C ILE A 246 -10.11 26.31 20.71
N VAL A 247 -9.31 25.47 20.03
CA VAL A 247 -9.06 24.10 20.47
C VAL A 247 -8.38 24.09 21.85
N ARG A 248 -7.46 25.04 22.10
CA ARG A 248 -6.84 25.18 23.43
C ARG A 248 -7.86 25.47 24.53
N VAL A 249 -8.83 26.34 24.28
CA VAL A 249 -9.90 26.59 25.25
C VAL A 249 -10.74 25.34 25.47
N LEU A 250 -11.18 24.68 24.40
CA LEU A 250 -12.01 23.47 24.47
C LEU A 250 -11.33 22.32 25.22
N VAL A 251 -10.06 22.05 24.92
CA VAL A 251 -9.28 20.99 25.61
C VAL A 251 -9.21 21.27 27.11
N HIS A 252 -8.99 22.52 27.51
CA HIS A 252 -8.90 22.89 28.94
C HIS A 252 -10.24 22.88 29.67
N THR A 253 -11.39 22.79 28.98
CA THR A 253 -12.66 22.50 29.65
C THR A 253 -12.74 21.05 30.18
N GLY A 254 -11.91 20.13 29.67
CA GLY A 254 -11.96 18.71 29.98
C GLY A 254 -13.12 17.97 29.33
N GLN A 255 -13.90 18.62 28.49
CA GLN A 255 -15.01 18.02 27.75
C GLN A 255 -14.55 17.59 26.36
N LYS A 256 -15.09 16.49 25.87
CA LYS A 256 -14.91 16.10 24.47
C LYS A 256 -15.65 17.09 23.57
N PHE A 257 -15.09 17.38 22.42
CA PHE A 257 -15.65 18.33 21.45
C PHE A 257 -15.44 17.81 20.02
N ASN A 258 -16.20 18.35 19.07
CA ASN A 258 -16.18 17.98 17.65
C ASN A 258 -16.20 19.23 16.76
N PHE A 259 -16.37 19.06 15.44
CA PHE A 259 -16.42 20.18 14.49
C PHE A 259 -17.55 21.17 14.77
N TYR A 260 -18.70 20.69 15.26
CA TYR A 260 -19.80 21.58 15.62
C TYR A 260 -19.43 22.48 16.79
N ASP A 261 -18.81 21.92 17.82
CA ASP A 261 -18.37 22.70 18.99
C ASP A 261 -17.31 23.74 18.60
N VAL A 262 -16.35 23.37 17.74
CA VAL A 262 -15.36 24.31 17.19
C VAL A 262 -16.03 25.44 16.42
N LEU A 263 -17.02 25.12 15.58
CA LEU A 263 -17.78 26.09 14.81
C LEU A 263 -18.53 27.06 15.72
N VAL A 264 -19.26 26.55 16.71
CA VAL A 264 -20.03 27.40 17.65
C VAL A 264 -19.10 28.33 18.41
N MET A 265 -17.96 27.83 18.90
CA MET A 265 -16.93 28.62 19.54
C MET A 265 -16.36 29.72 18.63
N ALA A 266 -16.28 29.44 17.31
CA ALA A 266 -15.77 30.39 16.34
C ALA A 266 -16.72 31.56 16.08
N ILE A 267 -18.05 31.38 16.22
CA ILE A 267 -19.03 32.37 15.75
C ILE A 267 -19.88 32.99 16.88
N ASP A 268 -19.98 32.35 18.06
CA ASP A 268 -20.81 32.81 19.19
C ASP A 268 -19.93 33.24 20.35
N GLU A 269 -19.83 34.58 20.57
CA GLU A 269 -19.04 35.16 21.65
C GLU A 269 -19.53 34.77 23.03
N GLN A 270 -20.84 34.59 23.22
CA GLN A 270 -21.40 34.23 24.52
C GLN A 270 -20.98 32.81 24.91
N VAL A 271 -21.05 31.87 23.96
CA VAL A 271 -20.57 30.51 24.17
C VAL A 271 -19.07 30.51 24.46
N LEU A 272 -18.30 31.30 23.72
CA LEU A 272 -16.86 31.45 23.99
C LEU A 272 -16.63 31.86 25.46
N ARG A 273 -17.30 32.90 25.95
CA ARG A 273 -17.17 33.37 27.33
C ARG A 273 -17.48 32.29 28.35
N GLU A 274 -18.55 31.54 28.14
CA GLU A 274 -18.94 30.43 29.03
C GLU A 274 -17.89 29.29 29.05
N GLN A 275 -17.33 28.95 27.91
CA GLN A 275 -16.30 27.89 27.85
C GLN A 275 -14.97 28.38 28.45
N VAL A 276 -14.61 29.62 28.24
CA VAL A 276 -13.43 30.24 28.89
C VAL A 276 -13.53 30.17 30.41
N GLU A 277 -14.69 30.50 30.98
CA GLU A 277 -14.89 30.42 32.44
C GLU A 277 -14.81 28.98 32.96
N LYS A 278 -15.38 28.02 32.26
CA LYS A 278 -15.25 26.60 32.62
C LYS A 278 -13.79 26.12 32.57
N ALA A 279 -13.07 26.48 31.51
CA ALA A 279 -11.67 26.10 31.34
C ALA A 279 -10.80 26.77 32.44
N ARG A 280 -11.04 28.05 32.73
CA ARG A 280 -10.33 28.80 33.78
C ARG A 280 -10.55 28.17 35.16
N HIS A 281 -11.81 27.82 35.50
CA HIS A 281 -12.13 27.13 36.74
C HIS A 281 -11.37 25.82 36.89
N ARG A 282 -11.30 24.98 35.81
CA ARG A 282 -10.52 23.73 35.82
C ARG A 282 -9.03 24.00 36.02
N LEU A 283 -8.46 24.96 35.29
CA LEU A 283 -7.05 25.31 35.37
C LEU A 283 -6.62 25.84 36.75
N GLU A 284 -7.50 26.54 37.47
CA GLU A 284 -7.27 27.04 38.83
C GLU A 284 -7.28 25.91 39.86
N HIS A 285 -8.13 24.92 39.69
CA HIS A 285 -8.35 23.85 40.67
C HIS A 285 -7.49 22.58 40.41
N ASP A 286 -6.75 22.50 39.28
CA ASP A 286 -5.85 21.42 38.99
C ASP A 286 -4.37 21.85 39.11
N PRO A 287 -3.71 21.52 40.25
CA PRO A 287 -2.33 21.92 40.49
C PRO A 287 -1.32 21.18 39.60
N SER A 288 -1.72 20.09 38.96
CA SER A 288 -0.85 19.32 38.06
C SER A 288 -0.55 20.03 36.73
N ILE A 289 -1.34 21.06 36.40
CA ILE A 289 -1.19 21.80 35.14
C ILE A 289 -0.07 22.83 35.28
N PRO A 290 0.98 22.78 34.44
CA PRO A 290 2.11 23.71 34.49
C PRO A 290 1.69 25.17 34.31
N VAL A 291 2.37 26.08 35.00
CA VAL A 291 2.12 27.53 34.92
C VAL A 291 2.19 28.04 33.47
N GLN A 292 3.11 27.50 32.67
CA GLN A 292 3.25 27.88 31.27
C GLN A 292 1.99 27.58 30.46
N ARG A 293 1.29 26.45 30.73
CA ARG A 293 0.03 26.12 30.05
C ARG A 293 -1.07 27.13 30.40
N ARG A 294 -1.13 27.58 31.67
CA ARG A 294 -2.08 28.61 32.10
C ARG A 294 -1.82 29.94 31.40
N LEU A 295 -0.56 30.35 31.31
CA LEU A 295 -0.17 31.57 30.59
C LEU A 295 -0.55 31.50 29.10
N ASN A 296 -0.25 30.36 28.44
CA ASN A 296 -0.61 30.17 27.05
C ASN A 296 -2.13 30.19 26.83
N PHE A 297 -2.90 29.64 27.78
CA PHE A 297 -4.36 29.67 27.74
C PHE A 297 -4.85 31.15 27.83
N GLU A 298 -4.38 31.95 28.78
CA GLU A 298 -4.82 33.33 28.90
C GLU A 298 -4.42 34.19 27.67
N MET A 299 -3.29 33.89 27.04
CA MET A 299 -2.95 34.49 25.73
C MET A 299 -3.95 34.15 24.64
N SER A 300 -4.36 32.90 24.56
CA SER A 300 -5.38 32.46 23.58
C SER A 300 -6.72 33.12 23.84
N VAL A 301 -7.15 33.21 25.11
CA VAL A 301 -8.38 33.90 25.49
C VAL A 301 -8.33 35.36 25.05
N LYS A 302 -7.20 36.05 25.31
CA LYS A 302 -7.00 37.43 24.87
C LYS A 302 -7.11 37.59 23.36
N ASN A 303 -6.46 36.70 22.59
CA ASN A 303 -6.50 36.72 21.13
C ASN A 303 -7.93 36.51 20.60
N LEU A 304 -8.67 35.56 21.18
CA LEU A 304 -10.06 35.28 20.80
C LEU A 304 -10.96 36.50 21.07
N TYR A 305 -10.88 37.11 22.23
CA TYR A 305 -11.67 38.32 22.54
C TYR A 305 -11.30 39.50 21.64
N GLN A 306 -10.02 39.69 21.34
CA GLN A 306 -9.58 40.71 20.38
C GLN A 306 -10.14 40.44 18.98
N SER A 307 -10.14 39.15 18.56
CA SER A 307 -10.71 38.76 17.28
C SER A 307 -12.22 39.06 17.22
N PHE A 308 -12.98 38.82 18.29
CA PHE A 308 -14.42 39.16 18.32
C PHE A 308 -14.68 40.65 18.24
N GLY A 309 -13.77 41.49 18.70
CA GLY A 309 -13.81 42.94 18.56
C GLY A 309 -13.38 43.47 17.18
N ASP A 310 -12.80 42.65 16.33
CA ASP A 310 -12.33 43.06 15.00
C ASP A 310 -13.48 43.04 13.97
N ARG A 311 -13.71 44.20 13.34
CA ARG A 311 -14.74 44.36 12.29
C ARG A 311 -14.46 43.50 11.03
N GLU A 312 -13.21 43.18 10.76
CA GLU A 312 -12.77 42.38 9.63
C GLU A 312 -12.62 40.88 9.96
N ARG A 313 -13.07 40.44 11.13
CA ARG A 313 -12.92 39.08 11.59
C ARG A 313 -13.55 38.08 10.63
N VAL A 314 -14.80 38.32 10.21
CA VAL A 314 -15.58 37.36 9.40
C VAL A 314 -14.82 36.96 8.12
N PRO A 315 -14.34 37.89 7.27
CA PRO A 315 -13.53 37.52 6.11
C PRO A 315 -12.27 36.73 6.48
N LYS A 316 -11.61 37.06 7.60
CA LYS A 316 -10.36 36.40 8.00
C LYS A 316 -10.53 34.94 8.41
N ILE A 317 -11.68 34.56 8.97
CA ILE A 317 -11.95 33.19 9.47
C ILE A 317 -12.91 32.39 8.56
N GLN A 318 -13.46 33.02 7.51
CA GLN A 318 -14.53 32.43 6.69
C GLN A 318 -14.10 31.08 6.08
N GLY A 319 -12.85 30.93 5.66
CA GLY A 319 -12.34 29.67 5.12
C GLY A 319 -12.41 28.54 6.15
N LEU A 320 -11.95 28.79 7.39
CA LEU A 320 -12.04 27.82 8.48
C LEU A 320 -13.49 27.47 8.83
N VAL A 321 -14.37 28.46 8.90
CA VAL A 321 -15.81 28.26 9.16
C VAL A 321 -16.42 27.38 8.10
N ASN A 322 -16.16 27.66 6.83
CA ASN A 322 -16.69 26.88 5.71
C ASN A 322 -16.20 25.43 5.75
N GLU A 323 -14.90 25.19 6.00
CA GLU A 323 -14.34 23.85 6.12
C GLU A 323 -14.98 23.08 7.29
N CYS A 324 -15.14 23.71 8.47
CA CYS A 324 -15.83 23.06 9.60
C CYS A 324 -17.29 22.73 9.27
N MET A 325 -18.00 23.62 8.53
CA MET A 325 -19.39 23.37 8.11
C MET A 325 -19.53 22.13 7.24
N THR A 326 -18.56 21.82 6.39
CA THR A 326 -18.63 20.64 5.52
C THR A 326 -18.67 19.31 6.30
N PHE A 327 -18.14 19.29 7.53
CA PHE A 327 -18.20 18.12 8.43
C PHE A 327 -19.50 18.00 9.21
N LEU A 328 -20.39 18.97 9.10
CA LEU A 328 -21.72 18.94 9.70
C LEU A 328 -22.77 18.32 8.77
N ASP A 329 -22.41 18.00 7.54
CA ASP A 329 -23.26 17.30 6.59
C ASP A 329 -23.61 15.89 7.11
N ASP A 330 -24.81 15.42 6.83
CA ASP A 330 -25.41 14.22 7.42
C ASP A 330 -24.53 12.97 7.32
N GLU A 331 -23.81 12.78 6.22
CA GLU A 331 -22.97 11.59 6.02
C GLU A 331 -21.72 11.59 6.91
N LEU A 332 -21.08 12.75 7.13
CA LEU A 332 -19.85 12.85 7.92
C LEU A 332 -20.12 13.08 9.39
N SER A 333 -21.13 13.87 9.72
CA SER A 333 -21.49 14.19 11.11
C SER A 333 -21.83 12.95 11.93
N VAL A 334 -22.44 11.94 11.30
CA VAL A 334 -22.74 10.64 11.94
C VAL A 334 -21.47 9.92 12.41
N ILE A 335 -20.34 10.16 11.76
CA ILE A 335 -19.05 9.53 12.12
C ILE A 335 -18.21 10.46 12.99
N THR A 336 -18.08 11.75 12.61
CA THR A 336 -17.15 12.69 13.25
C THR A 336 -17.79 13.55 14.34
N GLY A 337 -19.13 13.56 14.42
CA GLY A 337 -19.89 14.39 15.35
C GLY A 337 -20.17 13.77 16.72
N LEU A 338 -19.55 12.66 17.08
CA LEU A 338 -19.84 11.90 18.28
C LEU A 338 -18.74 12.05 19.34
N TYR A 339 -19.10 11.77 20.59
CA TYR A 339 -18.21 11.96 21.74
C TYR A 339 -17.80 10.66 22.42
N GLU A 340 -18.47 9.54 22.14
CA GLU A 340 -18.26 8.26 22.81
C GLU A 340 -17.98 7.14 21.80
N GLU A 341 -17.38 6.06 22.28
CA GLU A 341 -17.01 4.88 21.48
C GLU A 341 -16.19 5.24 20.24
N LEU A 342 -15.26 6.18 20.42
CA LEU A 342 -14.41 6.68 19.33
C LEU A 342 -13.30 5.69 19.01
N LEU A 343 -13.01 5.52 17.71
CA LEU A 343 -11.86 4.76 17.26
C LEU A 343 -10.58 5.50 17.66
N SER A 344 -9.68 4.79 18.35
CA SER A 344 -8.29 5.17 18.53
C SER A 344 -7.40 4.36 17.59
N LEU A 345 -6.52 5.03 16.86
CA LEU A 345 -5.54 4.32 16.01
C LEU A 345 -4.45 3.61 16.84
N ASP A 346 -4.18 4.05 18.06
CA ASP A 346 -3.32 3.33 19.00
C ASP A 346 -3.91 1.94 19.33
N GLU A 347 -5.23 1.86 19.57
CA GLU A 347 -5.93 0.59 19.82
C GLU A 347 -5.85 -0.38 18.64
N VAL A 348 -5.83 0.13 17.40
CA VAL A 348 -5.67 -0.73 16.21
C VAL A 348 -4.38 -1.53 16.31
N ILE A 349 -3.33 -0.93 16.82
CA ILE A 349 -2.03 -1.57 16.94
C ILE A 349 -1.96 -2.45 18.20
N GLU A 350 -2.44 -1.95 19.35
CA GLU A 350 -2.33 -2.63 20.64
C GLU A 350 -3.21 -3.87 20.73
N GLN A 351 -4.40 -3.83 20.13
CA GLN A 351 -5.36 -4.93 20.11
C GLN A 351 -5.29 -5.76 18.83
N GLU A 352 -4.27 -5.52 17.98
CA GLU A 352 -4.05 -6.24 16.72
C GLU A 352 -5.30 -6.21 15.81
N LEU A 353 -5.97 -5.06 15.70
CA LEU A 353 -7.19 -4.93 14.94
C LEU A 353 -6.93 -4.87 13.43
N ILE A 354 -7.99 -5.08 12.65
CA ILE A 354 -8.06 -4.81 11.22
C ILE A 354 -8.98 -3.61 11.04
N LEU A 355 -8.43 -2.46 10.68
CA LEU A 355 -9.21 -1.28 10.32
C LEU A 355 -9.36 -1.21 8.80
N PHE A 356 -10.59 -1.33 8.33
CA PHE A 356 -10.94 -1.12 6.93
C PHE A 356 -11.58 0.26 6.75
N VAL A 357 -10.90 1.12 6.03
CA VAL A 357 -11.34 2.49 5.71
C VAL A 357 -11.78 2.53 4.26
N THR A 358 -13.03 2.87 4.00
CA THR A 358 -13.52 3.05 2.63
C THR A 358 -14.09 4.44 2.46
N LEU A 359 -13.47 5.23 1.60
CA LEU A 359 -13.78 6.64 1.38
C LEU A 359 -14.00 6.89 -0.12
N ASN A 360 -15.26 7.17 -0.50
CA ASN A 360 -15.59 7.43 -1.89
C ASN A 360 -15.31 8.89 -2.26
N VAL A 361 -14.13 9.14 -2.82
CA VAL A 361 -13.72 10.49 -3.27
C VAL A 361 -14.54 11.03 -4.43
N ASN A 362 -15.33 10.20 -5.12
CA ASN A 362 -16.13 10.63 -6.25
C ASN A 362 -17.50 11.17 -5.85
N LYS A 363 -18.00 10.84 -4.66
CA LYS A 363 -19.33 11.22 -4.19
C LYS A 363 -19.33 12.56 -3.46
N ASN A 364 -18.38 12.77 -2.55
CA ASN A 364 -18.26 14.01 -1.75
C ASN A 364 -16.77 14.35 -1.62
N THR A 365 -16.25 15.04 -2.63
CA THR A 365 -14.81 15.07 -2.91
C THR A 365 -13.97 15.73 -1.82
N GLU A 366 -14.29 16.96 -1.42
CA GLU A 366 -13.37 17.71 -0.53
C GLU A 366 -13.43 17.25 0.93
N PRO A 367 -14.60 17.13 1.58
CA PRO A 367 -14.63 16.71 2.99
C PRO A 367 -14.15 15.26 3.19
N VAL A 368 -14.45 14.36 2.24
CA VAL A 368 -13.97 12.97 2.27
C VAL A 368 -12.46 12.89 2.11
N ARG A 369 -11.88 13.72 1.22
CA ARG A 369 -10.43 13.85 1.10
C ARG A 369 -9.80 14.40 2.38
N ALA A 370 -10.41 15.44 2.98
CA ALA A 370 -9.94 16.00 4.23
C ALA A 370 -9.96 14.95 5.36
N LEU A 371 -11.06 14.18 5.49
CA LEU A 371 -11.14 13.08 6.46
C LEU A 371 -10.04 12.03 6.24
N GLY A 372 -9.81 11.63 4.99
CA GLY A 372 -8.75 10.68 4.65
C GLY A 372 -7.36 11.20 4.98
N LYS A 373 -7.08 12.48 4.70
CA LYS A 373 -5.83 13.14 5.10
C LYS A 373 -5.68 13.19 6.62
N MET A 374 -6.75 13.51 7.36
CA MET A 374 -6.74 13.50 8.83
C MET A 374 -6.41 12.10 9.38
N LEU A 375 -7.02 11.05 8.84
CA LEU A 375 -6.74 9.68 9.24
C LEU A 375 -5.28 9.30 8.99
N LEU A 376 -4.73 9.62 7.82
CA LEU A 376 -3.33 9.31 7.50
C LEU A 376 -2.35 10.12 8.35
N GLN A 377 -2.64 11.38 8.65
CA GLN A 377 -1.81 12.20 9.55
C GLN A 377 -1.93 11.72 11.00
N ASN A 378 -3.13 11.30 11.44
CA ASN A 378 -3.28 10.69 12.76
C ASN A 378 -2.47 9.38 12.86
N LEU A 379 -2.49 8.56 11.81
CA LEU A 379 -1.64 7.38 11.72
C LEU A 379 -0.14 7.73 11.83
N GLN A 380 0.27 8.85 11.21
CA GLN A 380 1.64 9.36 11.35
C GLN A 380 1.97 9.72 12.82
N LEU A 381 1.05 10.37 13.53
CA LEU A 381 1.25 10.71 14.94
C LEU A 381 1.41 9.45 15.80
N VAL A 382 0.57 8.43 15.58
CA VAL A 382 0.64 7.15 16.29
C VAL A 382 1.95 6.42 16.01
N VAL A 383 2.37 6.36 14.74
CA VAL A 383 3.67 5.78 14.36
C VAL A 383 4.83 6.55 14.99
N GLY A 384 4.75 7.89 15.04
CA GLY A 384 5.75 8.74 15.70
C GLY A 384 5.88 8.45 17.20
N LYS A 385 4.76 8.36 17.92
CA LYS A 385 4.73 8.00 19.35
C LYS A 385 5.38 6.64 19.60
N ARG A 386 5.16 5.66 18.72
CA ARG A 386 5.84 4.35 18.81
C ARG A 386 7.35 4.44 18.66
N TYR A 387 7.85 5.41 17.90
CA TYR A 387 9.28 5.63 17.76
C TYR A 387 9.91 6.21 19.03
N GLU A 388 9.19 7.08 19.73
CA GLU A 388 9.66 7.78 20.94
C GLU A 388 9.58 6.91 22.20
N SER A 389 8.69 5.93 22.26
CA SER A 389 8.49 5.09 23.44
C SER A 389 9.64 4.09 23.65
N GLU A 390 10.39 4.25 24.74
CA GLU A 390 11.44 3.30 25.15
C GLU A 390 10.89 1.90 25.45
N GLU A 391 9.73 1.81 26.07
CA GLU A 391 9.06 0.53 26.37
C GLU A 391 8.79 -0.24 25.08
N GLN A 392 8.41 0.49 24.07
CA GLN A 392 8.17 -0.08 22.78
C GLN A 392 9.45 -0.48 22.05
N ARG A 393 10.56 0.21 22.20
CA ARG A 393 11.87 -0.19 21.64
C ARG A 393 12.39 -1.50 22.24
N ARG A 394 12.09 -1.78 23.50
CA ARG A 394 12.54 -2.99 24.21
C ARG A 394 11.76 -4.25 23.84
N ARG A 395 10.58 -4.14 23.23
CA ARG A 395 9.81 -5.31 22.77
C ARG A 395 10.41 -5.84 21.47
N THR A 396 11.19 -6.90 21.55
CA THR A 396 11.88 -7.53 20.41
C THR A 396 10.94 -8.30 19.47
N ASN A 397 9.73 -8.69 19.91
CA ASN A 397 8.78 -9.55 19.19
C ASN A 397 7.50 -8.81 18.77
N ARG A 398 7.62 -7.62 18.17
CA ARG A 398 6.42 -6.90 17.70
C ARG A 398 5.98 -7.40 16.35
N PRO A 399 4.68 -7.68 16.17
CA PRO A 399 4.16 -7.89 14.85
C PRO A 399 4.35 -6.63 13.98
N MET A 400 4.65 -6.85 12.71
CA MET A 400 4.69 -5.77 11.73
C MET A 400 3.30 -5.14 11.63
N PHE A 401 3.23 -3.81 11.66
CA PHE A 401 2.00 -3.08 11.38
C PHE A 401 1.87 -2.89 9.87
N SER A 402 0.86 -3.52 9.27
CA SER A 402 0.63 -3.50 7.82
C SER A 402 -0.35 -2.38 7.45
N VAL A 403 0.09 -1.41 6.66
CA VAL A 403 -0.72 -0.29 6.16
C VAL A 403 -0.79 -0.38 4.64
N VAL A 404 -1.96 -0.68 4.11
CA VAL A 404 -2.20 -0.83 2.66
C VAL A 404 -3.16 0.26 2.20
N LEU A 405 -2.69 1.11 1.28
CA LEU A 405 -3.44 2.24 0.74
C LEU A 405 -3.74 2.00 -0.74
N ASP A 406 -4.98 1.64 -1.09
CA ASP A 406 -5.41 1.61 -2.50
C ASP A 406 -5.87 3.00 -2.92
N GLU A 407 -5.37 3.47 -4.06
CA GLU A 407 -5.61 4.82 -4.60
C GLU A 407 -5.19 5.94 -3.62
N PHE A 408 -3.89 5.99 -3.29
CA PHE A 408 -3.32 6.93 -2.31
C PHE A 408 -3.38 8.41 -2.74
N ALA A 409 -3.25 8.71 -4.05
CA ALA A 409 -3.01 10.06 -4.53
C ALA A 409 -4.01 11.14 -4.03
N PRO A 410 -5.33 10.90 -3.92
CA PRO A 410 -6.29 11.88 -3.40
C PRO A 410 -6.07 12.28 -1.94
N PHE A 411 -5.40 11.44 -1.16
CA PHE A 411 -5.16 11.62 0.27
C PHE A 411 -3.73 12.03 0.59
N GLY A 412 -2.91 12.26 -0.44
CA GLY A 412 -1.54 12.75 -0.26
C GLY A 412 -1.52 14.10 0.49
N TYR A 413 -0.57 14.24 1.41
CA TYR A 413 -0.31 15.48 2.13
C TYR A 413 1.20 15.71 2.24
N ARG A 414 1.62 16.98 2.35
CA ARG A 414 3.02 17.41 2.17
C ARG A 414 4.04 16.58 2.98
N ASN A 415 3.72 16.20 4.21
CA ASN A 415 4.65 15.54 5.11
C ASN A 415 4.59 13.99 5.04
N PHE A 416 3.81 13.41 4.11
CA PHE A 416 3.67 11.95 4.03
C PHE A 416 5.01 11.22 3.78
N ALA A 417 5.92 11.82 3.02
CA ALA A 417 7.23 11.22 2.79
C ALA A 417 8.05 11.02 4.08
N GLN A 418 7.86 11.88 5.09
CA GLN A 418 8.56 11.77 6.38
C GLN A 418 8.16 10.51 7.15
N ILE A 419 6.86 10.13 7.13
CA ILE A 419 6.43 8.90 7.79
C ILE A 419 7.05 7.67 7.13
N LEU A 420 7.21 7.67 5.80
CA LEU A 420 7.82 6.55 5.09
C LEU A 420 9.27 6.32 5.53
N GLN A 421 10.01 7.39 5.83
CA GLN A 421 11.40 7.31 6.29
C GLN A 421 11.51 6.82 7.75
N THR A 422 10.58 7.22 8.62
CA THR A 422 10.62 6.89 10.06
C THR A 422 9.92 5.57 10.38
N ALA A 423 8.98 5.13 9.57
CA ALA A 423 8.14 3.96 9.80
C ALA A 423 8.92 2.63 9.91
N ARG A 424 10.08 2.50 9.24
CA ARG A 424 10.98 1.33 9.38
C ARG A 424 11.35 1.09 10.84
N GLY A 425 11.75 2.13 11.57
CA GLY A 425 12.18 2.04 12.98
C GLY A 425 11.06 1.62 13.94
N THR A 426 9.79 1.76 13.54
CA THR A 426 8.62 1.35 14.30
C THR A 426 8.02 0.02 13.85
N HIS A 427 8.69 -0.69 12.94
CA HIS A 427 8.22 -1.93 12.34
C HIS A 427 6.86 -1.77 11.63
N THR A 428 6.69 -0.65 10.92
CA THR A 428 5.48 -0.32 10.15
C THR A 428 5.77 -0.38 8.66
N ALA A 429 4.98 -1.15 7.93
CA ALA A 429 5.08 -1.33 6.48
C ALA A 429 3.95 -0.59 5.77
N PHE A 430 4.30 0.40 4.95
CA PHE A 430 3.37 1.06 4.04
C PHE A 430 3.47 0.43 2.65
N LEU A 431 2.34 0.04 2.10
CA LEU A 431 2.17 -0.31 0.70
C LEU A 431 1.10 0.59 0.11
N PHE A 432 1.48 1.50 -0.76
CA PHE A 432 0.54 2.44 -1.35
C PHE A 432 0.49 2.31 -2.86
N SER A 433 -0.73 2.36 -3.40
CA SER A 433 -0.97 2.23 -4.82
C SER A 433 -1.46 3.52 -5.47
N MET A 434 -1.12 3.70 -6.74
CA MET A 434 -1.63 4.79 -7.57
C MET A 434 -1.67 4.39 -9.05
N GLN A 435 -2.37 5.17 -9.84
CA GLN A 435 -2.49 4.89 -11.28
C GLN A 435 -1.28 5.43 -12.06
N SER A 436 -0.81 6.62 -11.70
CA SER A 436 0.33 7.27 -12.34
C SER A 436 1.00 8.26 -11.39
N LEU A 437 2.29 8.51 -11.59
CA LEU A 437 3.08 9.44 -10.78
C LEU A 437 2.67 10.91 -10.91
N PRO A 438 2.22 11.41 -12.08
CA PRO A 438 1.74 12.78 -12.20
C PRO A 438 0.60 13.15 -11.24
N GLN A 439 -0.19 12.18 -10.74
CA GLN A 439 -1.23 12.44 -9.74
C GLN A 439 -0.67 13.05 -8.44
N LEU A 440 0.58 12.76 -8.11
CA LEU A 440 1.24 13.29 -6.91
C LEU A 440 1.61 14.79 -7.02
N MET A 441 1.70 15.33 -8.24
CA MET A 441 2.03 16.75 -8.45
C MET A 441 0.97 17.70 -7.87
N GLN A 442 -0.28 17.22 -7.72
CA GLN A 442 -1.37 18.00 -7.16
C GLN A 442 -1.19 18.31 -5.67
N VAL A 443 -0.37 17.53 -4.95
CA VAL A 443 -0.14 17.73 -3.51
C VAL A 443 0.83 18.88 -3.24
N GLY A 444 1.82 19.07 -4.11
CA GLY A 444 2.78 20.16 -3.98
C GLY A 444 4.08 19.91 -4.73
N ARG A 445 4.89 20.97 -4.83
CA ARG A 445 6.19 20.94 -5.52
C ARG A 445 7.17 20.03 -4.75
N GLY A 446 7.82 19.10 -5.44
CA GLY A 446 8.78 18.15 -4.86
C GLY A 446 8.15 16.94 -4.17
N PHE A 447 6.85 16.94 -3.89
CA PHE A 447 6.17 15.85 -3.20
C PHE A 447 6.31 14.50 -3.91
N LYS A 448 6.21 14.50 -5.24
CA LYS A 448 6.37 13.29 -6.05
C LYS A 448 7.76 12.68 -5.84
N GLU A 449 8.81 13.49 -5.94
CA GLU A 449 10.19 13.07 -5.78
C GLU A 449 10.43 12.50 -4.37
N ASP A 450 9.94 13.19 -3.34
CA ASP A 450 10.08 12.76 -1.94
C ASP A 450 9.39 11.42 -1.68
N VAL A 451 8.16 11.24 -2.16
CA VAL A 451 7.38 10.00 -1.95
C VAL A 451 7.93 8.84 -2.77
N THR A 452 8.42 9.08 -3.98
CA THR A 452 8.93 8.01 -4.85
C THR A 452 10.34 7.57 -4.50
N SER A 453 11.12 8.40 -3.78
CA SER A 453 12.47 8.06 -3.33
C SER A 453 12.50 7.19 -2.07
N ALA A 454 11.42 7.14 -1.30
CA ALA A 454 11.38 6.43 -0.02
C ALA A 454 11.21 4.90 -0.13
N PRO A 455 10.35 4.34 -1.02
CA PRO A 455 10.12 2.90 -1.07
C PRO A 455 11.29 2.11 -1.65
N ASN A 456 11.69 1.04 -0.94
CA ASN A 456 12.69 0.09 -1.43
C ASN A 456 12.11 -0.96 -2.39
N THR A 457 10.78 -1.07 -2.45
CA THR A 457 10.11 -2.00 -3.36
C THR A 457 9.17 -1.26 -4.30
N THR A 458 9.38 -1.42 -5.59
CA THR A 458 8.50 -0.89 -6.65
C THR A 458 7.87 -2.05 -7.41
N LEU A 459 6.54 -2.08 -7.44
CA LEU A 459 5.71 -3.09 -8.10
C LEU A 459 4.98 -2.40 -9.25
N THR A 460 5.42 -2.61 -10.48
CA THR A 460 4.84 -1.94 -11.65
C THR A 460 4.04 -2.93 -12.49
N LEU A 461 2.73 -2.72 -12.53
CA LEU A 461 1.83 -3.38 -13.46
C LEU A 461 1.75 -2.54 -14.75
N ARG A 462 0.92 -2.97 -15.71
CA ARG A 462 0.76 -2.23 -16.95
C ARG A 462 0.42 -0.76 -16.69
N THR A 463 1.23 0.15 -17.26
CA THR A 463 0.96 1.58 -17.28
C THR A 463 1.15 2.14 -18.68
N ARG A 464 0.32 3.14 -19.06
CA ARG A 464 0.47 3.88 -20.31
C ARG A 464 1.14 5.24 -20.10
N ASP A 465 1.26 5.65 -18.83
CA ASP A 465 1.90 6.89 -18.46
C ASP A 465 3.43 6.77 -18.66
N GLU A 466 3.97 7.66 -19.48
CA GLU A 466 5.38 7.63 -19.87
C GLU A 466 6.31 7.97 -18.70
N GLU A 467 5.90 8.89 -17.84
CA GLU A 467 6.70 9.29 -16.68
C GLU A 467 6.82 8.14 -15.68
N THR A 468 5.70 7.45 -15.42
CA THR A 468 5.67 6.26 -14.55
C THR A 468 6.52 5.13 -15.14
N ALA A 469 6.43 4.87 -16.44
CA ALA A 469 7.27 3.86 -17.08
C ALA A 469 8.77 4.22 -17.01
N ARG A 470 9.13 5.46 -17.30
CA ARG A 470 10.52 5.94 -17.21
C ARG A 470 11.07 5.91 -15.78
N TYR A 471 10.24 6.19 -14.77
CA TYR A 471 10.64 6.07 -13.37
C TYR A 471 11.13 4.65 -13.06
N PHE A 472 10.35 3.64 -13.42
CA PHE A 472 10.72 2.24 -13.20
C PHE A 472 11.99 1.86 -13.98
N LEU A 473 12.09 2.28 -15.24
CA LEU A 473 13.25 1.98 -16.09
C LEU A 473 14.55 2.55 -15.52
N ARG A 474 14.54 3.80 -15.05
CA ARG A 474 15.71 4.44 -14.45
C ARG A 474 16.16 3.75 -13.16
N ALA A 475 15.22 3.18 -12.39
CA ALA A 475 15.53 2.44 -11.18
C ALA A 475 15.94 0.99 -11.47
N SER A 476 15.61 0.45 -12.66
CA SER A 476 15.97 -0.92 -13.04
C SER A 476 17.48 -1.06 -13.30
N ALA A 477 18.03 -2.23 -12.92
CA ALA A 477 19.43 -2.50 -13.13
C ALA A 477 19.79 -2.55 -14.63
N GLU A 478 20.91 -1.96 -14.98
CA GLU A 478 21.52 -2.09 -16.30
C GLU A 478 22.31 -3.40 -16.39
N HIS A 479 22.36 -3.99 -17.57
CA HIS A 479 23.26 -5.09 -17.88
C HIS A 479 24.04 -4.78 -19.15
N THR A 480 25.29 -5.26 -19.21
CA THR A 480 26.14 -5.11 -20.38
C THR A 480 25.75 -6.14 -21.42
N VAL A 481 25.41 -5.68 -22.62
CA VAL A 481 25.11 -6.54 -23.77
C VAL A 481 26.22 -6.38 -24.77
N THR A 482 26.90 -7.48 -25.09
CA THR A 482 27.90 -7.49 -26.17
C THR A 482 27.16 -7.66 -27.50
N ARG A 483 27.21 -6.62 -28.34
CA ARG A 483 26.65 -6.67 -29.70
C ARG A 483 27.79 -6.98 -30.68
N ARG A 484 27.61 -8.06 -31.41
CA ARG A 484 28.50 -8.41 -32.48
C ARG A 484 27.90 -8.01 -33.82
N ASN A 485 28.39 -6.95 -34.41
CA ASN A 485 28.00 -6.50 -35.74
C ASN A 485 28.86 -7.20 -36.78
N VAL A 486 28.25 -8.08 -37.56
CA VAL A 486 28.91 -8.75 -38.67
C VAL A 486 28.57 -8.01 -39.96
N SER A 487 29.58 -7.48 -40.64
CA SER A 487 29.36 -6.85 -41.94
C SER A 487 29.06 -7.94 -42.97
N MET A 488 27.94 -7.81 -43.69
CA MET A 488 27.61 -8.71 -44.80
C MET A 488 27.98 -8.07 -46.12
N HIS A 489 28.70 -8.79 -46.96
CA HIS A 489 28.99 -8.36 -48.32
C HIS A 489 27.94 -8.94 -49.27
N ARG A 490 27.39 -8.07 -50.12
CA ARG A 490 26.39 -8.45 -51.12
C ARG A 490 27.12 -8.84 -52.41
N GLN A 491 27.09 -10.11 -52.75
CA GLN A 491 27.57 -10.58 -54.05
C GLN A 491 26.40 -10.87 -54.96
N ARG A 492 26.48 -10.37 -56.21
CA ARG A 492 25.54 -10.67 -57.27
C ARG A 492 26.20 -11.70 -58.20
N LEU A 493 25.73 -12.94 -58.15
CA LEU A 493 26.14 -13.99 -59.07
C LEU A 493 24.93 -14.48 -59.85
N PHE A 494 24.96 -14.38 -61.18
CA PHE A 494 23.93 -14.90 -62.10
C PHE A 494 22.48 -14.48 -61.77
N GLY A 495 22.27 -13.23 -61.33
CA GLY A 495 20.90 -12.75 -61.04
C GLY A 495 20.36 -13.07 -59.64
N TYR A 496 21.05 -13.88 -58.87
CA TYR A 496 20.73 -14.17 -57.47
C TYR A 496 21.60 -13.33 -56.54
N GLU A 497 20.94 -12.76 -55.51
CA GLU A 497 21.64 -12.01 -54.46
C GLU A 497 22.01 -12.96 -53.32
N LYS A 498 23.33 -13.11 -53.08
CA LYS A 498 23.88 -13.88 -51.96
C LYS A 498 24.54 -12.94 -50.99
N TYR A 499 24.22 -13.05 -49.72
CA TYR A 499 24.83 -12.31 -48.63
C TYR A 499 25.85 -13.23 -47.95
N GLU A 500 27.12 -12.88 -47.98
CA GLU A 500 28.16 -13.58 -47.24
C GLU A 500 28.68 -12.73 -46.09
N ALA A 501 28.83 -13.36 -44.91
CA ALA A 501 29.44 -12.71 -43.76
C ALA A 501 30.92 -12.40 -44.03
N THR A 502 31.31 -11.17 -43.83
CA THR A 502 32.73 -10.76 -43.94
C THR A 502 33.45 -11.10 -42.63
N ASP A 503 34.72 -11.44 -42.68
CA ASP A 503 35.55 -11.75 -41.50
C ASP A 503 35.76 -10.57 -40.53
N ARG A 504 35.18 -9.42 -40.81
CA ARG A 504 35.17 -8.26 -39.91
C ARG A 504 33.92 -8.25 -39.03
N ALA A 505 34.07 -8.70 -37.81
CA ALA A 505 33.09 -8.51 -36.76
C ALA A 505 33.58 -7.38 -35.83
N THR A 506 32.72 -6.41 -35.56
CA THR A 506 32.96 -5.40 -34.54
C THR A 506 32.10 -5.77 -33.33
N GLU A 507 32.77 -5.97 -32.20
CA GLU A 507 32.08 -6.18 -30.91
C GLU A 507 32.00 -4.83 -30.21
N SER A 508 30.78 -4.41 -29.86
CA SER A 508 30.52 -3.25 -29.03
C SER A 508 29.79 -3.70 -27.75
N GLU A 509 30.22 -3.17 -26.61
CA GLU A 509 29.53 -3.33 -25.35
C GLU A 509 28.56 -2.17 -25.17
N ASP A 510 27.28 -2.47 -25.15
CA ASP A 510 26.22 -1.51 -24.85
C ASP A 510 25.58 -1.85 -23.50
N ARG A 511 25.20 -0.82 -22.74
CA ARG A 511 24.43 -0.98 -21.52
C ARG A 511 22.96 -0.88 -21.86
N GLU A 512 22.21 -1.93 -21.54
CA GLU A 512 20.77 -1.96 -21.69
C GLU A 512 20.08 -2.14 -20.34
N THR A 513 18.95 -1.47 -20.13
CA THR A 513 18.09 -1.71 -18.96
C THR A 513 17.42 -3.08 -19.07
N ARG A 514 17.30 -3.81 -17.97
CA ARG A 514 16.65 -5.13 -17.95
C ARG A 514 15.19 -5.06 -18.35
N ALA A 515 14.48 -4.01 -17.93
CA ALA A 515 13.12 -3.75 -18.34
C ALA A 515 13.09 -2.87 -19.60
N LEU A 516 12.22 -3.20 -20.55
CA LEU A 516 11.99 -2.40 -21.75
C LEU A 516 10.69 -1.60 -21.56
N ASP A 517 10.67 -0.35 -22.05
CA ASP A 517 9.51 0.55 -22.00
C ASP A 517 8.26 -0.11 -22.63
N GLU A 518 8.43 -0.75 -23.78
CA GLU A 518 7.36 -1.49 -24.45
C GLU A 518 6.81 -2.64 -23.61
N HIS A 519 7.63 -3.31 -22.82
CA HIS A 519 7.19 -4.39 -21.95
C HIS A 519 6.27 -3.87 -20.86
N ILE A 520 6.65 -2.80 -20.16
CA ILE A 520 5.85 -2.20 -19.08
C ILE A 520 4.51 -1.69 -19.62
N LYS A 521 4.51 -1.04 -20.80
CA LYS A 521 3.30 -0.52 -21.43
C LYS A 521 2.35 -1.61 -21.91
N ASN A 522 2.88 -2.80 -22.23
CA ASN A 522 2.14 -3.92 -22.81
C ASN A 522 2.00 -5.13 -21.87
N LEU A 523 2.33 -5.01 -20.58
CA LEU A 523 2.15 -6.09 -19.61
C LEU A 523 0.72 -6.64 -19.65
N PRO A 524 0.51 -7.95 -19.76
CA PRO A 524 -0.80 -8.54 -19.60
C PRO A 524 -1.40 -8.28 -18.22
N LYS A 525 -2.73 -8.34 -18.12
CA LYS A 525 -3.40 -8.26 -16.82
C LYS A 525 -2.89 -9.36 -15.88
N GLY A 526 -2.55 -9.01 -14.66
CA GLY A 526 -2.03 -9.95 -13.67
C GLY A 526 -0.55 -10.28 -13.82
N GLN A 527 0.19 -9.52 -14.61
CA GLN A 527 1.66 -9.54 -14.63
C GLN A 527 2.21 -8.22 -14.11
N LEU A 528 3.34 -8.28 -13.44
CA LEU A 528 4.05 -7.11 -12.92
C LEU A 528 5.56 -7.29 -13.03
N GLU A 529 6.25 -6.17 -13.14
CA GLU A 529 7.69 -6.07 -12.91
C GLU A 529 7.94 -5.61 -11.48
N ILE A 530 8.78 -6.34 -10.74
CA ILE A 530 9.20 -5.97 -9.39
C ILE A 530 10.65 -5.51 -9.40
N LEU A 531 10.88 -4.40 -8.71
CA LEU A 531 12.19 -3.94 -8.31
C LEU A 531 12.23 -3.89 -6.79
N MET A 532 13.11 -4.65 -6.18
CA MET A 532 13.21 -4.77 -4.73
C MET A 532 14.66 -4.66 -4.30
N THR A 533 14.96 -3.75 -3.38
CA THR A 533 16.28 -3.65 -2.76
C THR A 533 16.26 -4.37 -1.44
N ASP A 534 17.11 -5.40 -1.32
CA ASP A 534 17.30 -6.19 -0.11
C ASP A 534 18.72 -5.93 0.43
N ASP A 535 18.86 -5.58 1.70
CA ASP A 535 20.16 -5.28 2.33
C ASP A 535 21.17 -6.42 2.19
N THR A 536 20.68 -7.67 2.03
CA THR A 536 21.53 -8.87 1.93
C THR A 536 21.81 -9.30 0.49
N ARG A 537 20.93 -9.00 -0.45
CA ARG A 537 20.97 -9.50 -1.83
C ARG A 537 21.17 -8.40 -2.87
N GLY A 538 21.15 -7.12 -2.43
CA GLY A 538 21.18 -5.98 -3.33
C GLY A 538 19.85 -5.77 -4.07
N THR A 539 19.91 -5.12 -5.22
CA THR A 539 18.70 -4.83 -6.02
C THR A 539 18.33 -6.03 -6.90
N LEU A 540 17.14 -6.53 -6.68
CA LEU A 540 16.54 -7.65 -7.42
C LEU A 540 15.47 -7.12 -8.37
N HIS A 541 15.50 -7.60 -9.61
CA HIS A 541 14.52 -7.27 -10.64
C HIS A 541 13.97 -8.55 -11.27
N GLN A 542 12.64 -8.67 -11.37
CA GLN A 542 11.97 -9.85 -11.92
C GLN A 542 10.58 -9.53 -12.48
N LEU A 543 10.22 -10.21 -13.56
CA LEU A 543 8.84 -10.32 -14.05
C LEU A 543 8.10 -11.39 -13.26
N LEU A 544 6.93 -11.05 -12.74
CA LEU A 544 6.10 -11.96 -11.96
C LEU A 544 4.68 -12.06 -12.51
N HIS A 545 4.10 -13.24 -12.41
CA HIS A 545 2.67 -13.45 -12.49
C HIS A 545 2.09 -13.26 -11.08
N VAL A 546 1.18 -12.30 -10.93
CA VAL A 546 0.52 -12.00 -9.65
C VAL A 546 -0.20 -13.25 -9.16
N ARG A 547 0.07 -13.65 -7.92
CA ARG A 547 -0.70 -14.68 -7.25
C ARG A 547 -2.11 -14.15 -6.96
N PRO A 548 -3.18 -14.78 -7.45
CA PRO A 548 -4.52 -14.39 -7.04
C PRO A 548 -4.77 -14.77 -5.57
N PRO A 549 -5.63 -14.04 -4.84
CA PRO A 549 -6.07 -14.47 -3.52
C PRO A 549 -6.75 -15.84 -3.63
N GLN A 550 -6.63 -16.66 -2.61
CA GLN A 550 -7.32 -17.95 -2.57
C GLN A 550 -8.83 -17.73 -2.57
N ASP A 551 -9.57 -18.51 -3.36
CA ASP A 551 -11.03 -18.50 -3.30
C ASP A 551 -11.49 -19.11 -1.95
N VAL A 552 -12.23 -18.35 -1.17
CA VAL A 552 -12.75 -18.74 0.13
C VAL A 552 -14.27 -18.78 0.04
N ARG A 553 -14.81 -19.98 0.02
CA ARG A 553 -16.27 -20.21 0.10
C ARG A 553 -16.61 -20.65 1.51
N ILE A 554 -17.43 -19.89 2.18
CA ILE A 554 -17.95 -20.22 3.50
C ILE A 554 -19.44 -20.56 3.32
N PRO A 555 -19.84 -21.81 3.56
CA PRO A 555 -21.24 -22.18 3.48
C PRO A 555 -22.08 -21.33 4.44
N ASN A 556 -23.22 -20.82 3.97
CA ASN A 556 -24.16 -20.00 4.74
C ASN A 556 -23.58 -18.68 5.30
N PHE A 557 -22.44 -18.21 4.77
CA PHE A 557 -21.89 -16.91 5.11
C PHE A 557 -22.55 -15.84 4.22
N GLU A 558 -23.39 -15.02 4.82
CA GLU A 558 -23.97 -13.85 4.17
C GLU A 558 -23.14 -12.63 4.57
N PRO A 559 -22.46 -11.96 3.63
CA PRO A 559 -21.69 -10.73 3.92
C PRO A 559 -22.54 -9.66 4.62
N GLU A 560 -23.83 -9.59 4.29
CA GLU A 560 -24.79 -8.67 4.90
C GLU A 560 -25.07 -8.96 6.39
N LEU A 561 -24.80 -10.18 6.85
CA LEU A 561 -24.99 -10.55 8.25
C LEU A 561 -24.05 -9.76 9.17
N TYR A 562 -22.86 -9.39 8.68
CA TYR A 562 -21.94 -8.55 9.44
C TYR A 562 -22.55 -7.18 9.75
N ALA A 563 -23.28 -6.60 8.82
CA ALA A 563 -24.00 -5.35 9.02
C ALA A 563 -25.14 -5.50 10.04
N ARG A 564 -25.84 -6.65 10.03
CA ARG A 564 -26.97 -6.91 10.93
C ARG A 564 -26.54 -7.25 12.36
N THR A 565 -25.39 -7.86 12.58
CA THR A 565 -24.90 -8.23 13.92
C THR A 565 -24.33 -7.05 14.71
N ARG A 566 -23.96 -5.97 14.05
CA ARG A 566 -23.66 -4.68 14.68
C ARG A 566 -24.94 -3.87 14.74
N GLN A 567 -25.78 -4.13 15.74
CA GLN A 567 -26.91 -3.23 16.01
C GLN A 567 -26.36 -1.82 16.20
N SER A 568 -26.85 -0.91 15.35
CA SER A 568 -26.67 0.51 15.55
C SER A 568 -27.28 0.86 16.89
N ARG A 569 -26.47 1.00 17.94
CA ARG A 569 -26.91 1.72 19.13
C ARG A 569 -27.33 3.09 18.65
N GLU A 570 -28.55 3.53 19.03
CA GLU A 570 -29.06 4.85 18.68
C GLU A 570 -27.97 5.89 18.90
N GLN A 571 -27.52 6.45 17.81
CA GLN A 571 -26.44 7.42 17.83
C GLN A 571 -27.05 8.74 18.27
N SER A 572 -26.87 9.10 19.52
CA SER A 572 -27.18 10.46 19.94
C SER A 572 -26.16 11.39 19.28
N THR A 573 -26.52 11.98 18.16
CA THR A 573 -25.85 13.16 17.64
C THR A 573 -26.09 14.30 18.63
N GLY A 574 -25.26 14.38 19.65
CA GLY A 574 -25.34 15.44 20.66
C GLY A 574 -24.32 16.52 20.34
N ALA A 575 -24.75 17.76 20.24
CA ALA A 575 -23.83 18.89 20.35
C ALA A 575 -23.65 19.23 21.83
N ASN A 576 -22.42 19.26 22.33
CA ASN A 576 -22.12 19.73 23.69
C ASN A 576 -22.37 21.23 23.84
N LEU A 577 -22.18 21.97 22.77
CA LEU A 577 -22.45 23.40 22.71
C LEU A 577 -23.65 23.67 21.81
N ARG A 578 -24.51 24.59 22.24
CA ARG A 578 -25.67 25.04 21.46
C ARG A 578 -25.56 26.53 21.20
N PHE A 579 -25.95 26.95 19.99
CA PHE A 579 -26.17 28.35 19.71
C PHE A 579 -27.21 28.89 20.68
N LYS A 580 -26.89 29.95 21.36
CA LYS A 580 -27.89 30.77 22.01
C LYS A 580 -28.51 31.65 20.95
N THR A 581 -29.60 31.20 20.35
CA THR A 581 -30.45 32.07 19.55
C THR A 581 -30.77 33.29 20.39
N PRO A 582 -30.44 34.54 19.93
CA PRO A 582 -30.94 35.72 20.60
C PRO A 582 -32.45 35.50 20.70
N GLU A 583 -32.97 35.49 21.91
CA GLU A 583 -34.42 35.53 22.05
C GLU A 583 -34.92 36.65 21.15
N LEU A 584 -35.76 36.32 20.18
CA LEU A 584 -36.39 37.29 19.31
C LEU A 584 -37.20 38.22 20.24
N ALA A 585 -36.52 39.25 20.77
CA ALA A 585 -37.15 40.37 21.45
C ALA A 585 -38.13 41.13 20.53
N ALA A 586 -38.30 40.64 19.32
CA ALA A 586 -39.19 41.17 18.30
C ALA A 586 -40.67 40.74 18.44
N THR A 587 -40.98 39.66 19.15
CA THR A 587 -42.39 39.23 19.27
C THR A 587 -43.18 39.99 20.30
N LYS A 588 -42.54 40.76 21.18
CA LYS A 588 -43.28 41.60 22.16
C LYS A 588 -43.55 43.04 21.70
N ARG A 589 -43.04 43.45 20.54
CA ARG A 589 -43.31 44.80 19.98
C ARG A 589 -44.46 44.83 18.97
N PHE A 590 -44.89 43.72 18.41
CA PHE A 590 -46.02 43.65 17.52
C PHE A 590 -47.39 43.35 18.18
N ALA A 591 -47.39 42.93 19.44
CA ALA A 591 -48.64 42.68 20.17
C ALA A 591 -49.16 43.92 20.96
N ARG A 592 -48.59 45.11 20.76
CA ARG A 592 -49.07 46.33 21.42
C ARG A 592 -49.47 47.45 20.43
N ARG A 593 -49.83 47.08 19.20
CA ARG A 593 -50.54 47.98 18.28
C ARG A 593 -51.55 47.15 17.49
N GLY A 594 -52.62 46.84 18.13
CA GLY A 594 -53.86 46.34 17.62
C GLY A 594 -54.93 46.63 18.68
#